data_12123a04024b3d79dc35d22a9c6b4fd4
#
_entry.id   12123a04024b3d79dc35d22a9c6b4fd4
#
_cell.length_a   1.000
_cell.length_b   1.000
_cell.length_c   1.000
_cell.angle_alpha   90.00
_cell.angle_beta   90.00
_cell.angle_gamma   90.00
#
_symmetry.space_group_name_H-M   'P 1'
#
loop_
_entity.id
_entity.type
_entity.pdbx_description
1 polymer ?
#
loop_
_entity_poly.entity_id
_entity_poly.type
_entity_poly.pdbx_seq_one_letter_code
_entity_poly.pdbx_strand_id
1 'polypeptide(L)'
;AAESSGLYMLGAEYQFSEGVKADLYYANLHDVYSQNFIGVKTKHDVGIGHVLGDFRAFLSEDAGKELAGKIDNQHLSGIVGLNIHTHTLSLGYMHSLGDTAMPTLGHAEPAVFMDSISADFTNQNEKVISVRYDYDFKDTALSGLKFMARYSHGTDIEIPRLKGELFEEDSYDFDLNYRIPRGILKGVGIRARYTRYRNDLPNERIVFRPANETRVNVDYTWKF
;
A
#
# COMPACT_ATOMS: atom_id res chain seq x y z
N ALA A 1 -7.60 17.23 15.21
CA ALA A 1 -6.33 16.93 14.56
C ALA A 1 -5.21 17.63 15.31
N ALA A 2 -4.05 17.00 15.48
CA ALA A 2 -2.88 17.65 16.05
C ALA A 2 -2.28 18.62 15.02
N GLU A 3 -1.82 19.78 15.50
CA GLU A 3 -1.12 20.75 14.66
C GLU A 3 0.38 20.69 14.98
N SER A 4 1.21 20.68 13.94
CA SER A 4 2.67 20.67 14.06
C SER A 4 3.27 21.90 13.40
N SER A 5 4.38 22.40 13.94
CA SER A 5 5.11 23.54 13.39
C SER A 5 6.05 23.15 12.23
N GLY A 6 6.31 21.87 12.00
CA GLY A 6 7.21 21.45 10.93
C GLY A 6 7.36 19.93 10.79
N LEU A 7 7.81 19.52 9.61
CA LEU A 7 8.19 18.15 9.28
C LEU A 7 9.67 18.15 8.87
N TYR A 8 10.46 17.30 9.50
CA TYR A 8 11.86 17.05 9.15
C TYR A 8 11.98 15.66 8.55
N MET A 9 12.66 15.56 7.42
CA MET A 9 12.89 14.26 6.77
C MET A 9 14.34 14.15 6.33
N LEU A 10 14.91 12.97 6.54
CA LEU A 10 16.23 12.58 6.03
C LEU A 10 16.13 11.15 5.51
N GLY A 11 16.75 10.87 4.37
CA GLY A 11 16.73 9.53 3.82
C GLY A 11 17.91 9.24 2.91
N ALA A 12 18.12 7.96 2.66
CA ALA A 12 19.11 7.45 1.74
C ALA A 12 18.56 6.24 0.99
N GLU A 13 18.92 6.14 -0.28
CA GLU A 13 18.63 4.98 -1.12
C GLU A 13 19.95 4.40 -1.61
N TYR A 14 20.06 3.08 -1.59
CA TYR A 14 21.27 2.42 -2.04
C TYR A 14 20.96 1.19 -2.90
N GLN A 15 21.58 1.15 -4.07
CA GLN A 15 21.49 0.02 -4.99
C GLN A 15 22.71 -0.90 -4.77
N PHE A 16 22.50 -2.04 -4.12
CA PHE A 16 23.57 -3.02 -3.83
C PHE A 16 23.97 -3.81 -5.08
N SER A 17 23.00 -4.10 -5.95
CA SER A 17 23.18 -4.79 -7.23
C SER A 17 22.03 -4.45 -8.15
N GLU A 18 22.03 -4.92 -9.41
CA GLU A 18 20.90 -4.76 -10.33
C GLU A 18 19.57 -5.33 -9.78
N GLY A 19 19.67 -6.32 -8.90
CA GLY A 19 18.52 -7.00 -8.32
C GLY A 19 18.22 -6.66 -6.87
N VAL A 20 18.97 -5.78 -6.17
CA VAL A 20 18.75 -5.49 -4.75
C VAL A 20 18.91 -4.00 -4.45
N LYS A 21 17.85 -3.37 -3.96
CA LYS A 21 17.82 -1.98 -3.52
C LYS A 21 17.33 -1.89 -2.07
N ALA A 22 17.93 -0.99 -1.27
CA ALA A 22 17.41 -0.62 0.03
C ALA A 22 17.16 0.88 0.13
N ASP A 23 16.13 1.22 0.88
CA ASP A 23 15.69 2.58 1.17
C ASP A 23 15.62 2.76 2.69
N LEU A 24 16.19 3.85 3.22
CA LEU A 24 16.16 4.21 4.63
C LEU A 24 15.68 5.64 4.77
N TYR A 25 14.64 5.88 5.56
CA TYR A 25 14.15 7.22 5.83
C TYR A 25 13.84 7.40 7.32
N TYR A 26 14.11 8.60 7.80
CA TYR A 26 13.64 9.10 9.07
C TYR A 26 12.78 10.34 8.85
N ALA A 27 11.63 10.38 9.50
CA ALA A 27 10.74 11.53 9.51
C ALA A 27 10.40 11.91 10.95
N ASN A 28 10.34 13.20 11.24
CA ASN A 28 9.87 13.73 12.53
C ASN A 28 8.87 14.84 12.28
N LEU A 29 7.62 14.60 12.65
CA LEU A 29 6.56 15.59 12.70
C LEU A 29 6.65 16.23 14.10
N HIS A 30 7.18 17.45 14.16
CA HIS A 30 7.53 18.14 15.39
C HIS A 30 6.41 18.13 16.42
N ASP A 31 6.72 17.72 17.67
CA ASP A 31 5.80 17.60 18.80
C ASP A 31 4.64 16.58 18.58
N VAL A 32 4.70 15.71 17.57
CA VAL A 32 3.65 14.72 17.27
C VAL A 32 4.19 13.31 17.27
N TYR A 33 5.01 12.93 16.27
CA TYR A 33 5.63 11.60 16.22
C TYR A 33 6.90 11.60 15.36
N SER A 34 7.73 10.58 15.58
CA SER A 34 8.82 10.21 14.68
C SER A 34 8.55 8.87 14.01
N GLN A 35 9.10 8.67 12.83
CA GLN A 35 8.96 7.44 12.06
C GLN A 35 10.26 7.08 11.36
N ASN A 36 10.72 5.85 11.56
CA ASN A 36 11.78 5.24 10.78
C ASN A 36 11.17 4.32 9.73
N PHE A 37 11.68 4.39 8.51
CA PHE A 37 11.29 3.53 7.41
C PHE A 37 12.50 2.77 6.89
N ILE A 38 12.31 1.46 6.67
CA ILE A 38 13.27 0.58 6.01
C ILE A 38 12.53 -0.13 4.88
N GLY A 39 13.03 0.00 3.65
CA GLY A 39 12.54 -0.70 2.48
C GLY A 39 13.62 -1.56 1.84
N VAL A 40 13.29 -2.77 1.39
CA VAL A 40 14.18 -3.63 0.61
C VAL A 40 13.41 -4.19 -0.58
N LYS A 41 13.90 -3.92 -1.79
CA LYS A 41 13.35 -4.47 -3.03
C LYS A 41 14.34 -5.45 -3.63
N THR A 42 13.82 -6.58 -4.09
CA THR A 42 14.61 -7.62 -4.72
C THR A 42 14.02 -8.09 -6.04
N LYS A 43 14.90 -8.46 -6.98
CA LYS A 43 14.56 -9.11 -8.24
C LYS A 43 15.61 -10.14 -8.57
N HIS A 44 15.22 -11.41 -8.71
CA HIS A 44 16.10 -12.51 -9.05
C HIS A 44 15.58 -13.26 -10.27
N ASP A 45 16.46 -13.52 -11.23
CA ASP A 45 16.17 -14.38 -12.36
C ASP A 45 16.17 -15.86 -11.91
N VAL A 46 15.13 -16.59 -12.29
CA VAL A 46 14.98 -18.02 -11.98
C VAL A 46 14.85 -18.88 -13.24
N GLY A 47 15.29 -18.38 -14.38
CA GLY A 47 15.32 -19.06 -15.67
C GLY A 47 13.97 -19.07 -16.40
N ILE A 48 12.88 -19.40 -15.72
CA ILE A 48 11.51 -19.32 -16.28
C ILE A 48 10.87 -17.93 -16.17
N GLY A 49 11.50 -17.03 -15.41
CA GLY A 49 11.00 -15.70 -15.13
C GLY A 49 11.76 -15.04 -13.98
N HIS A 50 11.11 -14.15 -13.25
CA HIS A 50 11.71 -13.41 -12.14
C HIS A 50 10.92 -13.59 -10.86
N VAL A 51 11.62 -13.82 -9.75
CA VAL A 51 11.09 -13.66 -8.40
C VAL A 51 11.31 -12.23 -7.97
N LEU A 52 10.23 -11.57 -7.54
CA LEU A 52 10.18 -10.18 -7.08
C LEU A 52 9.89 -10.17 -5.58
N GLY A 53 10.58 -9.33 -4.83
CA GLY A 53 10.28 -9.10 -3.42
C GLY A 53 10.28 -7.60 -3.13
N ASP A 54 9.38 -7.15 -2.27
CA ASP A 54 9.38 -5.80 -1.69
C ASP A 54 8.97 -5.94 -0.22
N PHE A 55 9.85 -5.52 0.69
CA PHE A 55 9.68 -5.63 2.13
C PHE A 55 9.83 -4.25 2.75
N ARG A 56 8.94 -3.89 3.65
CA ARG A 56 8.92 -2.58 4.30
C ARG A 56 8.65 -2.70 5.79
N ALA A 57 9.33 -1.87 6.56
CA ALA A 57 9.11 -1.69 7.99
C ALA A 57 8.97 -0.20 8.29
N PHE A 58 7.92 0.17 9.01
CA PHE A 58 7.73 1.48 9.61
C PHE A 58 7.73 1.32 11.12
N LEU A 59 8.58 2.08 11.81
CA LEU A 59 8.69 2.10 13.26
C LEU A 59 8.33 3.52 13.71
N SER A 60 7.18 3.66 14.36
CA SER A 60 6.60 4.96 14.72
C SER A 60 6.44 5.06 16.23
N GLU A 61 6.86 6.19 16.78
CA GLU A 61 6.75 6.52 18.20
C GLU A 61 6.35 7.99 18.39
N ASP A 62 5.70 8.30 19.50
CA ASP A 62 5.39 9.68 19.83
C ASP A 62 6.66 10.52 19.98
N ALA A 63 6.55 11.84 19.78
CA ALA A 63 7.67 12.77 19.85
C ALA A 63 7.29 14.12 20.49
N GLY A 64 8.20 14.67 21.26
CA GLY A 64 8.10 15.99 21.85
C GLY A 64 6.93 16.12 22.82
N LYS A 65 5.94 16.96 22.52
CA LYS A 65 4.77 17.19 23.37
C LYS A 65 3.63 16.20 23.18
N GLU A 66 3.78 15.21 22.32
CA GLU A 66 2.77 14.16 22.05
C GLU A 66 1.39 14.74 21.68
N LEU A 67 1.36 15.77 20.82
CA LEU A 67 0.12 16.52 20.50
C LEU A 67 -0.99 15.64 19.87
N ALA A 68 -0.67 14.48 19.33
CA ALA A 68 -1.64 13.48 18.86
C ALA A 68 -1.95 12.39 19.90
N GLY A 69 -1.38 12.48 21.10
CA GLY A 69 -1.36 11.43 22.11
C GLY A 69 -0.23 10.44 21.88
N LYS A 70 -0.19 9.39 22.68
CA LYS A 70 0.81 8.31 22.57
C LYS A 70 0.69 7.62 21.21
N ILE A 71 1.83 7.40 20.58
CA ILE A 71 1.97 6.66 19.34
C ILE A 71 3.03 5.58 19.56
N ASP A 72 2.63 4.32 19.30
CA ASP A 72 3.50 3.15 19.36
C ASP A 72 3.01 2.17 18.30
N ASN A 73 3.70 2.13 17.16
CA ASN A 73 3.33 1.26 16.05
C ASN A 73 4.55 0.77 15.28
N GLN A 74 4.57 -0.52 14.99
CA GLN A 74 5.54 -1.18 14.11
C GLN A 74 4.78 -1.84 12.98
N HIS A 75 4.77 -1.22 11.81
CA HIS A 75 4.10 -1.76 10.63
C HIS A 75 5.08 -2.50 9.74
N LEU A 76 4.94 -3.82 9.67
CA LEU A 76 5.76 -4.70 8.84
C LEU A 76 4.95 -5.18 7.65
N SER A 77 5.51 -5.10 6.45
CA SER A 77 4.85 -5.58 5.24
C SER A 77 5.83 -6.21 4.27
N GLY A 78 5.34 -7.20 3.52
CA GLY A 78 6.13 -7.85 2.49
C GLY A 78 5.24 -8.45 1.41
N ILE A 79 5.70 -8.38 0.17
CA ILE A 79 5.08 -9.04 -0.96
C ILE A 79 6.14 -9.79 -1.76
N VAL A 80 5.85 -11.03 -2.14
CA VAL A 80 6.69 -11.85 -3.03
C VAL A 80 5.86 -12.22 -4.25
N GLY A 81 6.40 -12.00 -5.43
CA GLY A 81 5.77 -12.28 -6.71
C GLY A 81 6.63 -13.14 -7.61
N LEU A 82 6.00 -14.01 -8.38
CA LEU A 82 6.61 -14.73 -9.49
C LEU A 82 6.08 -14.15 -10.80
N ASN A 83 6.98 -13.55 -11.57
CA ASN A 83 6.68 -13.02 -12.91
C ASN A 83 7.16 -14.03 -13.97
N ILE A 84 6.24 -14.50 -14.80
CA ILE A 84 6.52 -15.36 -15.96
C ILE A 84 5.90 -14.72 -17.19
N HIS A 85 6.71 -14.27 -18.13
CA HIS A 85 6.30 -13.53 -19.33
C HIS A 85 5.45 -12.30 -19.01
N THR A 86 4.14 -12.42 -19.23
CA THR A 86 3.14 -11.36 -19.06
C THR A 86 2.33 -11.50 -17.78
N HIS A 87 2.54 -12.58 -17.02
CA HIS A 87 1.80 -12.91 -15.82
C HIS A 87 2.64 -12.66 -14.58
N THR A 88 2.04 -12.08 -13.54
CA THR A 88 2.66 -12.01 -12.22
C THR A 88 1.65 -12.48 -11.18
N LEU A 89 2.02 -13.48 -10.39
CA LEU A 89 1.25 -13.87 -9.20
C LEU A 89 2.04 -13.48 -7.96
N SER A 90 1.41 -12.80 -7.03
CA SER A 90 2.04 -12.30 -5.81
C SER A 90 1.26 -12.67 -4.56
N LEU A 91 1.99 -12.94 -3.48
CA LEU A 91 1.48 -13.17 -2.14
C LEU A 91 2.04 -12.09 -1.23
N GLY A 92 1.19 -11.47 -0.45
CA GLY A 92 1.55 -10.40 0.48
C GLY A 92 1.11 -10.71 1.91
N TYR A 93 1.88 -10.17 2.85
CA TYR A 93 1.57 -10.18 4.28
C TYR A 93 1.90 -8.83 4.89
N MET A 94 1.02 -8.33 5.77
CA MET A 94 1.27 -7.17 6.62
C MET A 94 0.90 -7.49 8.07
N HIS A 95 1.56 -6.80 9.00
CA HIS A 95 1.22 -6.83 10.42
C HIS A 95 1.52 -5.47 11.05
N SER A 96 0.50 -4.87 11.64
CA SER A 96 0.58 -3.59 12.36
C SER A 96 0.61 -3.89 13.86
N LEU A 97 1.80 -3.91 14.43
CA LEU A 97 2.07 -4.23 15.84
C LEU A 97 2.07 -2.96 16.69
N GLY A 98 1.72 -3.08 17.97
CA GLY A 98 1.80 -2.00 18.96
C GLY A 98 0.44 -1.52 19.47
N ASP A 99 0.48 -0.46 20.27
CA ASP A 99 -0.70 0.05 21.00
C ASP A 99 -1.57 1.01 20.15
N THR A 100 -1.14 1.33 18.92
CA THR A 100 -1.86 2.26 18.03
C THR A 100 -1.90 1.75 16.59
N ALA A 101 -2.84 2.26 15.80
CA ALA A 101 -2.80 2.14 14.35
C ALA A 101 -1.57 2.85 13.76
N MET A 102 -1.16 2.49 12.55
CA MET A 102 -0.07 3.16 11.85
C MET A 102 -0.40 4.66 11.67
N PRO A 103 0.47 5.59 12.15
CA PRO A 103 0.23 7.01 11.97
C PRO A 103 0.45 7.41 10.49
N THR A 104 -0.44 8.27 9.99
CA THR A 104 -0.33 8.86 8.65
C THR A 104 -0.37 10.38 8.72
N LEU A 105 0.31 11.05 7.81
CA LEU A 105 0.34 12.50 7.73
C LEU A 105 -0.86 13.02 6.93
N GLY A 106 -1.87 13.52 7.63
CA GLY A 106 -3.07 14.08 7.02
C GLY A 106 -3.85 13.03 6.22
N HIS A 107 -4.05 13.29 4.93
CA HIS A 107 -4.67 12.37 3.99
C HIS A 107 -3.65 11.72 3.03
N ALA A 108 -2.36 11.68 3.42
CA ALA A 108 -1.36 10.98 2.63
C ALA A 108 -1.66 9.48 2.65
N GLU A 109 -1.69 8.88 1.46
CA GLU A 109 -1.81 7.43 1.34
C GLU A 109 -0.55 6.78 1.94
N PRO A 110 -0.70 5.82 2.86
CA PRO A 110 0.45 5.13 3.42
C PRO A 110 1.15 4.31 2.33
N ALA A 111 2.48 4.23 2.41
CA ALA A 111 3.27 3.45 1.44
C ALA A 111 3.21 1.94 1.76
N VAL A 112 2.03 1.39 1.92
CA VAL A 112 1.76 -0.02 2.20
C VAL A 112 1.30 -0.76 0.95
N PHE A 113 1.44 -2.10 0.91
CA PHE A 113 1.14 -2.88 -0.29
C PHE A 113 -0.31 -3.24 -0.48
N MET A 114 -1.03 -3.35 0.63
CA MET A 114 -2.39 -3.88 0.62
C MET A 114 -3.43 -2.77 0.64
N ASP A 115 -3.02 -1.49 0.63
CA ASP A 115 -3.99 -0.42 0.55
C ASP A 115 -4.90 -0.64 -0.67
N SER A 116 -6.18 -0.55 -0.46
CA SER A 116 -7.17 -0.61 -1.53
C SER A 116 -7.62 0.80 -1.90
N ILE A 117 -8.53 0.90 -2.86
CA ILE A 117 -9.19 2.17 -3.17
C ILE A 117 -9.98 2.70 -1.97
N SER A 118 -10.42 1.81 -1.06
CA SER A 118 -11.38 2.11 0.00
C SER A 118 -10.89 1.78 1.40
N ALA A 119 -9.67 1.27 1.58
CA ALA A 119 -9.10 0.96 2.89
C ALA A 119 -7.57 0.87 2.84
N ASP A 120 -6.91 1.19 3.94
CA ASP A 120 -5.45 1.19 4.06
C ASP A 120 -4.90 -0.07 4.73
N PHE A 121 -5.75 -0.84 5.45
CA PHE A 121 -5.35 -2.04 6.19
C PHE A 121 -4.22 -1.76 7.20
N THR A 122 -4.34 -0.69 7.96
CA THR A 122 -3.31 -0.21 8.89
C THR A 122 -3.82 -0.03 10.32
N ASN A 123 -4.88 -0.77 10.68
CA ASN A 123 -5.45 -0.73 12.01
C ASN A 123 -4.50 -1.33 13.06
N GLN A 124 -4.77 -1.06 14.33
CA GLN A 124 -4.00 -1.62 15.44
C GLN A 124 -4.08 -3.15 15.46
N ASN A 125 -2.94 -3.82 15.62
CA ASN A 125 -2.73 -5.27 15.66
C ASN A 125 -3.20 -6.04 14.42
N GLU A 126 -3.64 -5.34 13.39
CA GLU A 126 -4.15 -5.94 12.16
C GLU A 126 -3.10 -6.80 11.45
N LYS A 127 -3.50 -8.00 11.06
CA LYS A 127 -2.75 -8.92 10.20
C LYS A 127 -3.47 -9.05 8.86
N VAL A 128 -2.74 -8.84 7.78
CA VAL A 128 -3.32 -8.88 6.43
C VAL A 128 -2.61 -9.91 5.57
N ILE A 129 -3.38 -10.74 4.90
CA ILE A 129 -2.91 -11.57 3.78
C ILE A 129 -3.50 -11.07 2.48
N SER A 130 -2.70 -11.11 1.41
CA SER A 130 -3.15 -10.68 0.09
C SER A 130 -2.66 -11.63 -0.99
N VAL A 131 -3.54 -11.85 -1.98
CA VAL A 131 -3.21 -12.53 -3.24
C VAL A 131 -3.47 -11.55 -4.36
N ARG A 132 -2.48 -11.36 -5.23
CA ARG A 132 -2.56 -10.43 -6.36
C ARG A 132 -2.11 -11.12 -7.64
N TYR A 133 -2.86 -10.89 -8.70
CA TYR A 133 -2.54 -11.31 -10.05
C TYR A 133 -2.51 -10.11 -10.98
N ASP A 134 -1.43 -10.00 -11.76
CA ASP A 134 -1.25 -8.99 -12.80
C ASP A 134 -1.06 -9.65 -14.16
N TYR A 135 -1.66 -9.05 -15.20
CA TYR A 135 -1.49 -9.46 -16.59
C TYR A 135 -1.19 -8.26 -17.49
N ASP A 136 -0.09 -8.35 -18.25
CA ASP A 136 0.28 -7.36 -19.26
C ASP A 136 -0.08 -7.88 -20.66
N PHE A 137 -0.99 -7.21 -21.34
CA PHE A 137 -1.46 -7.58 -22.68
C PHE A 137 -0.47 -7.22 -23.82
N LYS A 138 0.81 -6.95 -23.49
CA LYS A 138 1.83 -6.46 -24.45
C LYS A 138 1.98 -7.32 -25.71
N ASP A 139 1.77 -8.64 -25.60
CA ASP A 139 1.94 -9.63 -26.67
C ASP A 139 0.61 -9.98 -27.37
N THR A 140 -0.41 -9.13 -27.20
CA THR A 140 -1.75 -9.30 -27.80
C THR A 140 -2.15 -8.11 -28.66
N ALA A 141 -3.30 -8.20 -29.30
CA ALA A 141 -3.91 -7.07 -30.03
C ALA A 141 -4.26 -5.89 -29.11
N LEU A 142 -4.36 -6.10 -27.78
CA LEU A 142 -4.64 -5.09 -26.77
C LEU A 142 -3.34 -4.57 -26.11
N SER A 143 -2.22 -4.56 -26.85
CA SER A 143 -0.96 -3.99 -26.37
C SER A 143 -1.17 -2.59 -25.77
N GLY A 144 -0.65 -2.38 -24.56
CA GLY A 144 -0.87 -1.16 -23.75
C GLY A 144 -1.95 -1.31 -22.68
N LEU A 145 -2.74 -2.41 -22.68
CA LEU A 145 -3.64 -2.76 -21.59
C LEU A 145 -2.88 -3.54 -20.52
N LYS A 146 -3.18 -3.25 -19.26
CA LYS A 146 -2.77 -4.01 -18.08
C LYS A 146 -3.98 -4.29 -17.22
N PHE A 147 -4.02 -5.47 -16.65
CA PHE A 147 -5.05 -5.90 -15.71
C PHE A 147 -4.42 -6.27 -14.37
N MET A 148 -5.10 -5.95 -13.30
CA MET A 148 -4.78 -6.41 -11.94
C MET A 148 -6.05 -6.85 -11.25
N ALA A 149 -5.96 -7.98 -10.54
CA ALA A 149 -6.94 -8.42 -9.56
C ALA A 149 -6.25 -8.70 -8.23
N ARG A 150 -6.84 -8.28 -7.12
CA ARG A 150 -6.32 -8.51 -5.78
C ARG A 150 -7.45 -8.82 -4.81
N TYR A 151 -7.19 -9.76 -3.92
CA TYR A 151 -7.94 -9.99 -2.71
C TYR A 151 -7.05 -9.72 -1.51
N SER A 152 -7.54 -8.97 -0.54
CA SER A 152 -6.87 -8.70 0.73
C SER A 152 -7.85 -8.98 1.87
N HIS A 153 -7.36 -9.62 2.95
CA HIS A 153 -8.13 -9.97 4.12
C HIS A 153 -7.33 -9.61 5.37
N GLY A 154 -7.88 -8.70 6.17
CA GLY A 154 -7.35 -8.23 7.44
C GLY A 154 -8.10 -8.85 8.61
N THR A 155 -7.37 -9.30 9.62
CA THR A 155 -7.89 -9.91 10.85
C THR A 155 -7.22 -9.30 12.07
N ASP A 156 -7.72 -9.67 13.25
CA ASP A 156 -7.15 -9.28 14.55
C ASP A 156 -7.12 -7.76 14.80
N ILE A 157 -8.03 -7.01 14.15
CA ILE A 157 -8.14 -5.57 14.34
C ILE A 157 -8.61 -5.30 15.76
N GLU A 158 -7.80 -4.55 16.51
CA GLU A 158 -8.13 -4.13 17.86
C GLU A 158 -8.59 -2.67 17.91
N ILE A 159 -9.64 -2.43 18.70
CA ILE A 159 -10.11 -1.09 19.03
C ILE A 159 -9.90 -0.86 20.52
N PRO A 160 -9.04 0.10 20.96
CA PRO A 160 -8.64 0.25 22.35
C PRO A 160 -9.78 0.38 23.38
N ARG A 161 -10.97 0.83 22.93
CA ARG A 161 -12.16 0.98 23.80
C ARG A 161 -13.01 -0.28 23.89
N LEU A 162 -12.83 -1.24 22.98
CA LEU A 162 -13.57 -2.48 22.88
C LEU A 162 -12.65 -3.68 23.19
N LYS A 163 -12.05 -3.65 24.38
CA LYS A 163 -11.06 -4.65 24.79
C LYS A 163 -11.63 -6.06 24.72
N GLY A 164 -10.91 -6.93 24.00
CA GLY A 164 -11.23 -8.34 23.85
C GLY A 164 -12.14 -8.67 22.66
N GLU A 165 -12.61 -7.66 21.90
CA GLU A 165 -13.27 -7.86 20.61
C GLU A 165 -12.26 -7.68 19.50
N LEU A 166 -12.25 -8.61 18.53
CA LEU A 166 -11.41 -8.55 17.33
C LEU A 166 -12.32 -8.37 16.11
N PHE A 167 -11.84 -7.55 15.18
CA PHE A 167 -12.59 -7.21 13.96
C PHE A 167 -11.81 -7.62 12.72
N GLU A 168 -12.53 -7.65 11.59
CA GLU A 168 -12.01 -8.09 10.31
C GLU A 168 -12.40 -7.10 9.18
N GLU A 169 -11.59 -7.08 8.14
CA GLU A 169 -11.93 -6.37 6.91
C GLU A 169 -11.43 -7.11 5.67
N ASP A 170 -12.13 -6.93 4.55
CA ASP A 170 -11.74 -7.52 3.28
C ASP A 170 -11.98 -6.61 2.09
N SER A 171 -11.15 -6.75 1.06
CA SER A 171 -11.27 -6.02 -0.20
C SER A 171 -11.01 -6.93 -1.41
N TYR A 172 -11.86 -6.77 -2.43
CA TYR A 172 -11.61 -7.24 -3.79
C TYR A 172 -11.38 -6.04 -4.67
N ASP A 173 -10.20 -5.96 -5.28
CA ASP A 173 -9.80 -4.86 -6.14
C ASP A 173 -9.55 -5.36 -7.56
N PHE A 174 -10.05 -4.59 -8.54
CA PHE A 174 -9.79 -4.79 -9.96
C PHE A 174 -9.32 -3.49 -10.58
N ASP A 175 -8.31 -3.56 -11.42
CA ASP A 175 -7.72 -2.42 -12.11
C ASP A 175 -7.48 -2.76 -13.58
N LEU A 176 -8.03 -1.96 -14.47
CA LEU A 176 -7.75 -1.97 -15.89
C LEU A 176 -7.08 -0.65 -16.27
N ASN A 177 -5.85 -0.71 -16.74
CA ASN A 177 -5.08 0.46 -17.16
C ASN A 177 -4.69 0.30 -18.63
N TYR A 178 -5.23 1.16 -19.48
CA TYR A 178 -4.92 1.17 -20.90
C TYR A 178 -4.21 2.46 -21.29
N ARG A 179 -3.01 2.33 -21.84
CA ARG A 179 -2.28 3.46 -22.42
C ARG A 179 -2.18 3.27 -23.92
N ILE A 180 -2.79 4.21 -24.68
CA ILE A 180 -2.85 4.14 -26.13
C ILE A 180 -1.43 4.15 -26.70
N PRO A 181 -0.98 3.05 -27.39
CA PRO A 181 0.42 2.90 -27.76
C PRO A 181 0.79 3.62 -29.06
N ARG A 182 -0.18 3.98 -29.92
CA ARG A 182 0.06 4.56 -31.25
C ARG A 182 -1.13 5.39 -31.75
N GLY A 183 -0.92 6.14 -32.83
CA GLY A 183 -1.93 7.01 -33.44
C GLY A 183 -1.99 8.40 -32.81
N ILE A 184 -3.00 9.19 -33.18
CA ILE A 184 -3.18 10.60 -32.77
C ILE A 184 -3.32 10.73 -31.26
N LEU A 185 -3.93 9.74 -30.60
CA LEU A 185 -4.15 9.71 -29.14
C LEU A 185 -3.05 8.94 -28.39
N LYS A 186 -1.89 8.71 -29.02
CA LYS A 186 -0.77 8.02 -28.37
C LYS A 186 -0.43 8.72 -27.05
N GLY A 187 -0.31 7.93 -25.98
CA GLY A 187 0.03 8.40 -24.63
C GLY A 187 -1.17 8.79 -23.76
N VAL A 188 -2.39 8.87 -24.34
CA VAL A 188 -3.60 8.97 -23.50
C VAL A 188 -3.73 7.70 -22.67
N GLY A 189 -3.88 7.86 -21.35
CA GLY A 189 -4.15 6.81 -20.39
C GLY A 189 -5.62 6.79 -19.98
N ILE A 190 -6.19 5.60 -19.90
CA ILE A 190 -7.53 5.36 -19.35
C ILE A 190 -7.38 4.28 -18.29
N ARG A 191 -7.80 4.57 -17.06
CA ARG A 191 -7.74 3.64 -15.94
C ARG A 191 -9.12 3.48 -15.34
N ALA A 192 -9.63 2.25 -15.30
CA ALA A 192 -10.87 1.90 -14.62
C ALA A 192 -10.53 1.00 -13.42
N ARG A 193 -10.98 1.40 -12.24
CA ARG A 193 -10.80 0.65 -11.00
C ARG A 193 -12.15 0.33 -10.39
N TYR A 194 -12.26 -0.86 -9.82
CA TYR A 194 -13.40 -1.28 -9.01
C TYR A 194 -12.89 -1.90 -7.73
N THR A 195 -13.50 -1.55 -6.60
CA THR A 195 -13.29 -2.20 -5.32
C THR A 195 -14.61 -2.60 -4.69
N ARG A 196 -14.61 -3.76 -4.05
CA ARG A 196 -15.64 -4.16 -3.09
C ARG A 196 -14.96 -4.30 -1.73
N TYR A 197 -15.25 -3.38 -0.84
CA TYR A 197 -14.70 -3.36 0.53
C TYR A 197 -15.79 -3.68 1.54
N ARG A 198 -15.48 -4.50 2.54
CA ARG A 198 -16.32 -4.87 3.66
C ARG A 198 -15.52 -4.89 4.96
N ASN A 199 -16.17 -4.58 6.07
CA ASN A 199 -15.65 -4.75 7.41
C ASN A 199 -16.82 -4.96 8.39
N ASP A 200 -16.51 -5.46 9.57
CA ASP A 200 -17.43 -5.60 10.71
C ASP A 200 -17.12 -4.60 11.83
N LEU A 201 -16.29 -3.58 11.55
CA LEU A 201 -15.94 -2.52 12.50
C LEU A 201 -17.19 -1.78 13.02
N PRO A 202 -17.25 -1.41 14.30
CA PRO A 202 -18.39 -0.69 14.86
C PRO A 202 -18.51 0.71 14.24
N ASN A 203 -19.74 1.10 13.90
CA ASN A 203 -20.07 2.32 13.15
C ASN A 203 -19.45 3.63 13.71
N GLU A 204 -19.15 3.69 15.00
CA GLU A 204 -18.58 4.86 15.67
C GLU A 204 -17.08 5.08 15.35
N ARG A 205 -16.43 4.07 14.76
CA ARG A 205 -14.97 4.04 14.52
C ARG A 205 -14.59 3.76 13.08
N ILE A 206 -15.55 3.66 12.20
CA ILE A 206 -15.29 3.40 10.77
C ILE A 206 -14.65 4.61 10.13
N VAL A 207 -13.35 4.52 9.85
CA VAL A 207 -12.64 5.46 8.97
C VAL A 207 -13.04 5.16 7.52
N PHE A 208 -13.02 3.89 7.15
CA PHE A 208 -13.47 3.40 5.84
C PHE A 208 -14.77 2.61 5.98
N ARG A 209 -15.80 3.02 5.25
CA ARG A 209 -17.12 2.35 5.29
C ARG A 209 -17.19 1.25 4.23
N PRO A 210 -17.92 0.15 4.51
CA PRO A 210 -18.24 -0.84 3.48
C PRO A 210 -18.74 -0.17 2.20
N ALA A 211 -18.10 -0.43 1.08
CA ALA A 211 -18.36 0.25 -0.18
C ALA A 211 -18.21 -0.68 -1.38
N ASN A 212 -18.98 -0.38 -2.44
CA ASN A 212 -18.66 -0.79 -3.80
C ASN A 212 -18.32 0.50 -4.54
N GLU A 213 -17.08 0.64 -4.96
CA GLU A 213 -16.62 1.87 -5.59
C GLU A 213 -16.05 1.61 -6.98
N THR A 214 -16.40 2.46 -7.93
CA THR A 214 -15.82 2.46 -9.27
C THR A 214 -15.21 3.82 -9.54
N ARG A 215 -13.93 3.84 -9.95
CA ARG A 215 -13.23 5.06 -10.37
C ARG A 215 -12.77 4.92 -11.81
N VAL A 216 -13.04 5.95 -12.63
CA VAL A 216 -12.51 6.06 -14.00
C VAL A 216 -11.69 7.32 -14.10
N ASN A 217 -10.44 7.17 -14.54
CA ASN A 217 -9.50 8.27 -14.73
C ASN A 217 -9.05 8.31 -16.20
N VAL A 218 -8.89 9.51 -16.74
CA VAL A 218 -8.27 9.75 -18.03
C VAL A 218 -7.10 10.71 -17.80
N ASP A 219 -5.93 10.35 -18.29
CA ASP A 219 -4.73 11.16 -18.17
C ASP A 219 -4.00 11.31 -19.51
N TYR A 220 -3.32 12.44 -19.67
CA TYR A 220 -2.39 12.67 -20.78
C TYR A 220 -1.22 13.54 -20.31
N THR A 221 0.00 13.14 -20.67
CA THR A 221 1.21 13.90 -20.32
C THR A 221 1.83 14.49 -21.56
N TRP A 222 1.86 15.81 -21.67
CA TRP A 222 2.66 16.54 -22.67
C TRP A 222 4.11 16.64 -22.21
N LYS A 223 5.03 16.37 -23.13
CA LYS A 223 6.44 16.71 -22.97
C LYS A 223 6.78 17.78 -24.03
N PHE A 224 7.28 18.89 -23.57
CA PHE A 224 7.79 19.98 -24.42
C PHE A 224 9.28 19.78 -24.66
#